data_aafc1b0254a57d60762d8d26eac0a323
#
_entry.id   aafc1b0254a57d60762d8d26eac0a323
#
_cell.length_a   1.000
_cell.length_b   1.000
_cell.length_c   1.000
_cell.angle_alpha   90.00
_cell.angle_beta   90.00
_cell.angle_gamma   90.00
#
_symmetry.space_group_name_H-M   'P 1'
#
loop_
_entity.id
_entity.type
_entity.pdbx_description
1 polymer ?
#
loop_
_entity_poly.entity_id
_entity_poly.type
_entity_poly.pdbx_seq_one_letter_code
_entity_poly.pdbx_strand_id
1 'polypeptide(L)'
;MSATPRRRLFIAIIYLAGFLQGSDFVLIPALGNTLTAAPYHFSSAAYALLFLPQTAGAVIGASAAGWVQRVLGMGRLFRLGLLTNLLAMVLLLGATYANRQLAYALILSETLLLGIGFGWTLAAINHYSAHFFSKSASASITLLNAVIGGATALSPYLLTQFRTAIDLGAWPLLLAAGFAAAMLPRLPETNDDDGAAFWVRGLLPFVSIVLIYAVCEGGFSSWSSVYLSTDKHLGDRAGLLALTGFWASMTLFRILLAPLPQRWVSRRTLLFVSSAGIAFCFAMLPLLSGAWTLIGAFALAGAACSIYYPFVMSLSLARFPRQQTQVAGLVVAALMVGEGLGSYGLGRLQRIASLDHIFAASALWGVPLLLGAWLTTRRVASKEAR
;
A
#
# COMPACT_ATOMS: atom_id res chain seq x y z
N MET A 1 -3.76 -3.27 -35.00
CA MET A 1 -5.24 -3.27 -34.83
C MET A 1 -5.64 -2.09 -33.96
N SER A 2 -6.38 -1.12 -34.49
CA SER A 2 -6.88 0.03 -33.72
C SER A 2 -7.87 -0.48 -32.66
N ALA A 3 -7.63 -0.12 -31.40
CA ALA A 3 -8.55 -0.48 -30.32
C ALA A 3 -9.90 0.20 -30.54
N THR A 4 -11.00 -0.56 -30.48
CA THR A 4 -12.35 0.02 -30.56
C THR A 4 -12.56 1.09 -29.49
N PRO A 5 -13.37 2.13 -29.74
CA PRO A 5 -13.63 3.20 -28.75
C PRO A 5 -14.05 2.63 -27.36
N ARG A 6 -14.84 1.57 -27.37
CA ARG A 6 -15.30 0.89 -26.15
C ARG A 6 -14.14 0.25 -25.36
N ARG A 7 -13.16 -0.35 -26.05
CA ARG A 7 -11.97 -0.93 -25.40
C ARG A 7 -11.09 0.15 -24.78
N ARG A 8 -10.93 1.30 -25.44
CA ARG A 8 -10.18 2.44 -24.89
C ARG A 8 -10.82 2.96 -23.61
N LEU A 9 -12.15 3.07 -23.59
CA LEU A 9 -12.91 3.48 -22.40
C LEU A 9 -12.68 2.50 -21.24
N PHE A 10 -12.75 1.19 -21.46
CA PHE A 10 -12.53 0.20 -20.42
C PHE A 10 -11.12 0.26 -19.85
N ILE A 11 -10.11 0.43 -20.70
CA ILE A 11 -8.73 0.63 -20.26
C ILE A 11 -8.61 1.90 -19.41
N ALA A 12 -9.16 3.01 -19.84
CA ALA A 12 -9.14 4.26 -19.08
C ALA A 12 -9.78 4.10 -17.70
N ILE A 13 -10.88 3.37 -17.59
CA ILE A 13 -11.58 3.11 -16.32
C ILE A 13 -10.72 2.26 -15.38
N ILE A 14 -10.03 1.24 -15.89
CA ILE A 14 -9.16 0.38 -15.07
C ILE A 14 -8.01 1.20 -14.48
N TYR A 15 -7.38 2.06 -15.29
CA TYR A 15 -6.32 2.94 -14.80
C TYR A 15 -6.83 4.06 -13.89
N LEU A 16 -8.03 4.59 -14.16
CA LEU A 16 -8.70 5.53 -13.25
C LEU A 16 -8.98 4.86 -11.90
N ALA A 17 -9.53 3.64 -11.89
CA ALA A 17 -9.74 2.90 -10.67
C ALA A 17 -8.42 2.64 -9.91
N GLY A 18 -7.34 2.35 -10.62
CA GLY A 18 -6.01 2.23 -10.03
C GLY A 18 -5.52 3.54 -9.40
N PHE A 19 -5.72 4.67 -10.09
CA PHE A 19 -5.40 6.00 -9.55
C PHE A 19 -6.20 6.30 -8.27
N LEU A 20 -7.51 6.05 -8.29
CA LEU A 20 -8.38 6.24 -7.13
C LEU A 20 -7.96 5.35 -5.95
N GLN A 21 -7.60 4.09 -6.21
CA GLN A 21 -7.11 3.18 -5.18
C GLN A 21 -5.81 3.67 -4.53
N GLY A 22 -4.87 4.19 -5.32
CA GLY A 22 -3.64 4.76 -4.78
C GLY A 22 -3.89 6.00 -3.93
N SER A 23 -4.82 6.86 -4.36
CA SER A 23 -5.21 8.08 -3.64
C SER A 23 -5.90 7.76 -2.31
N ASP A 24 -6.77 6.76 -2.32
CA ASP A 24 -7.57 6.32 -1.18
C ASP A 24 -6.72 5.61 -0.13
N PHE A 25 -5.80 4.75 -0.57
CA PHE A 25 -4.91 3.98 0.29
C PHE A 25 -4.09 4.85 1.26
N VAL A 26 -3.60 6.01 0.79
CA VAL A 26 -2.75 6.92 1.56
C VAL A 26 -3.54 7.94 2.39
N LEU A 27 -4.88 7.94 2.30
CA LEU A 27 -5.69 9.02 2.83
C LEU A 27 -5.60 9.12 4.37
N ILE A 28 -5.74 8.02 5.10
CA ILE A 28 -5.61 8.03 6.57
C ILE A 28 -4.20 8.46 7.03
N PRO A 29 -3.09 7.94 6.48
CA PRO A 29 -1.76 8.49 6.74
C PRO A 29 -1.63 9.99 6.45
N ALA A 30 -2.18 10.46 5.34
CA ALA A 30 -2.13 11.87 4.96
C ALA A 30 -2.95 12.77 5.89
N LEU A 31 -4.05 12.27 6.43
CA LEU A 31 -4.89 12.96 7.42
C LEU A 31 -4.39 12.81 8.86
N GLY A 32 -3.28 12.13 9.10
CA GLY A 32 -2.79 11.79 10.44
C GLY A 32 -2.75 12.97 11.39
N ASN A 33 -2.21 14.10 10.98
CA ASN A 33 -2.19 15.30 11.82
C ASN A 33 -3.60 15.87 12.07
N THR A 34 -4.46 15.93 11.06
CA THR A 34 -5.85 16.39 11.20
C THR A 34 -6.62 15.52 12.20
N LEU A 35 -6.36 14.21 12.21
CA LEU A 35 -7.02 13.29 13.12
C LEU A 35 -6.45 13.34 14.55
N THR A 36 -5.16 13.62 14.71
CA THR A 36 -4.51 13.68 16.04
C THR A 36 -4.55 15.07 16.66
N ALA A 37 -4.68 16.12 15.85
CA ALA A 37 -4.85 17.52 16.32
C ALA A 37 -6.34 17.95 16.35
N ALA A 38 -6.59 19.27 16.43
CA ALA A 38 -7.94 19.82 16.32
C ALA A 38 -8.53 19.54 14.92
N PRO A 39 -9.83 19.26 14.78
CA PRO A 39 -10.86 19.23 15.85
C PRO A 39 -11.02 17.87 16.54
N TYR A 40 -10.39 16.81 16.04
CA TYR A 40 -10.68 15.43 16.52
C TYR A 40 -9.92 15.05 17.78
N HIS A 41 -8.65 15.47 17.91
CA HIS A 41 -7.78 15.13 19.06
C HIS A 41 -7.76 13.62 19.37
N PHE A 42 -7.67 12.77 18.36
CA PHE A 42 -7.51 11.33 18.59
C PHE A 42 -6.13 11.07 19.21
N SER A 43 -6.09 10.23 20.23
CA SER A 43 -4.80 9.78 20.78
C SER A 43 -4.05 8.93 19.73
N SER A 44 -2.71 8.86 19.86
CA SER A 44 -1.88 8.02 18.99
C SER A 44 -2.37 6.57 18.95
N ALA A 45 -2.90 6.05 20.07
CA ALA A 45 -3.47 4.71 20.13
C ALA A 45 -4.80 4.60 19.36
N ALA A 46 -5.64 5.63 19.38
CA ALA A 46 -6.88 5.68 18.64
C ALA A 46 -6.58 5.81 17.12
N TYR A 47 -5.64 6.67 16.75
CA TYR A 47 -5.18 6.79 15.37
C TYR A 47 -4.60 5.47 14.84
N ALA A 48 -3.71 4.84 15.61
CA ALA A 48 -3.13 3.55 15.26
C ALA A 48 -4.20 2.45 15.04
N LEU A 49 -5.28 2.46 15.83
CA LEU A 49 -6.35 1.48 15.72
C LEU A 49 -7.08 1.57 14.36
N LEU A 50 -7.08 2.71 13.67
CA LEU A 50 -7.70 2.87 12.36
C LEU A 50 -7.09 1.95 11.29
N PHE A 51 -5.83 1.56 11.43
CA PHE A 51 -5.15 0.70 10.46
C PHE A 51 -5.54 -0.79 10.57
N LEU A 52 -6.02 -1.25 11.73
CA LEU A 52 -6.41 -2.65 11.90
C LEU A 52 -7.67 -3.03 11.09
N PRO A 53 -8.77 -2.26 11.12
CA PRO A 53 -9.92 -2.56 10.27
C PRO A 53 -9.59 -2.48 8.79
N GLN A 54 -8.76 -1.52 8.35
CA GLN A 54 -8.30 -1.42 6.95
C GLN A 54 -7.56 -2.70 6.54
N THR A 55 -6.61 -3.15 7.37
CA THR A 55 -5.88 -4.39 7.15
C THR A 55 -6.79 -5.60 7.10
N ALA A 56 -7.68 -5.75 8.09
CA ALA A 56 -8.64 -6.84 8.13
C ALA A 56 -9.55 -6.84 6.90
N GLY A 57 -10.04 -5.66 6.52
CA GLY A 57 -10.84 -5.47 5.31
C GLY A 57 -10.09 -5.86 4.05
N ALA A 58 -8.82 -5.46 3.89
CA ALA A 58 -8.01 -5.80 2.73
C ALA A 58 -7.76 -7.31 2.61
N VAL A 59 -7.47 -7.98 3.73
CA VAL A 59 -7.31 -9.44 3.78
C VAL A 59 -8.62 -10.16 3.46
N ILE A 60 -9.75 -9.73 4.04
CA ILE A 60 -11.08 -10.29 3.76
C ILE A 60 -11.43 -10.07 2.29
N GLY A 61 -11.27 -8.85 1.78
CA GLY A 61 -11.57 -8.51 0.39
C GLY A 61 -10.75 -9.34 -0.59
N ALA A 62 -9.43 -9.39 -0.42
CA ALA A 62 -8.54 -10.15 -1.29
C ALA A 62 -8.83 -11.67 -1.23
N SER A 63 -9.06 -12.22 -0.02
CA SER A 63 -9.34 -13.64 0.15
C SER A 63 -10.70 -14.04 -0.41
N ALA A 64 -11.72 -13.17 -0.30
CA ALA A 64 -13.06 -13.41 -0.80
C ALA A 64 -13.20 -13.15 -2.31
N ALA A 65 -12.27 -12.42 -2.93
CA ALA A 65 -12.36 -11.99 -4.33
C ALA A 65 -12.62 -13.15 -5.30
N GLY A 66 -11.87 -14.23 -5.18
CA GLY A 66 -12.05 -15.43 -6.03
C GLY A 66 -13.41 -16.13 -5.84
N TRP A 67 -13.94 -16.15 -4.62
CA TRP A 67 -15.28 -16.69 -4.36
C TRP A 67 -16.36 -15.77 -4.94
N VAL A 68 -16.27 -14.45 -4.69
CA VAL A 68 -17.22 -13.45 -5.21
C VAL A 68 -17.21 -13.45 -6.74
N GLN A 69 -16.03 -13.56 -7.37
CA GLN A 69 -15.88 -13.66 -8.82
C GLN A 69 -16.61 -14.88 -9.38
N ARG A 70 -16.46 -16.06 -8.77
CA ARG A 70 -17.11 -17.29 -9.23
C ARG A 70 -18.63 -17.21 -9.14
N VAL A 71 -19.16 -16.58 -8.09
CA VAL A 71 -20.62 -16.48 -7.87
C VAL A 71 -21.25 -15.36 -8.70
N LEU A 72 -20.58 -14.21 -8.80
CA LEU A 72 -21.16 -13.00 -9.37
C LEU A 72 -20.55 -12.59 -10.72
N GLY A 73 -19.35 -13.05 -11.03
CA GLY A 73 -18.57 -12.62 -12.18
C GLY A 73 -17.62 -11.44 -11.87
N MET A 74 -16.59 -11.29 -12.71
CA MET A 74 -15.54 -10.28 -12.51
C MET A 74 -16.05 -8.84 -12.62
N GLY A 75 -16.96 -8.56 -13.54
CA GLY A 75 -17.54 -7.23 -13.71
C GLY A 75 -18.35 -6.77 -12.51
N ARG A 76 -19.06 -7.69 -11.83
CA ARG A 76 -19.77 -7.37 -10.59
C ARG A 76 -18.82 -7.25 -9.42
N LEU A 77 -17.77 -8.07 -9.33
CA LEU A 77 -16.73 -7.93 -8.32
C LEU A 77 -16.09 -6.52 -8.39
N PHE A 78 -15.71 -6.07 -9.60
CA PHE A 78 -15.18 -4.73 -9.82
C PHE A 78 -16.11 -3.63 -9.30
N ARG A 79 -17.41 -3.73 -9.65
CA ARG A 79 -18.39 -2.73 -9.18
C ARG A 79 -18.61 -2.78 -7.67
N LEU A 80 -18.66 -3.96 -7.07
CA LEU A 80 -18.78 -4.09 -5.62
C LEU A 80 -17.55 -3.45 -4.92
N GLY A 81 -16.35 -3.65 -5.45
CA GLY A 81 -15.16 -2.98 -4.93
C GLY A 81 -15.26 -1.46 -5.00
N LEU A 82 -15.65 -0.91 -6.15
CA LEU A 82 -15.84 0.54 -6.31
C LEU A 82 -16.97 1.08 -5.41
N LEU A 83 -18.09 0.34 -5.28
CA LEU A 83 -19.19 0.73 -4.40
C LEU A 83 -18.76 0.75 -2.94
N THR A 84 -17.96 -0.22 -2.51
CA THR A 84 -17.47 -0.28 -1.13
C THR A 84 -16.53 0.90 -0.84
N ASN A 85 -15.65 1.26 -1.79
CA ASN A 85 -14.82 2.46 -1.67
C ASN A 85 -15.64 3.75 -1.70
N LEU A 86 -16.66 3.83 -2.55
CA LEU A 86 -17.61 4.96 -2.55
C LEU A 86 -18.27 5.13 -1.17
N LEU A 87 -18.77 4.04 -0.59
CA LEU A 87 -19.38 4.05 0.74
C LEU A 87 -18.36 4.45 1.82
N ALA A 88 -17.12 4.01 1.72
CA ALA A 88 -16.04 4.45 2.60
C ALA A 88 -15.87 5.97 2.54
N MET A 89 -15.81 6.56 1.35
CA MET A 89 -15.71 8.02 1.19
C MET A 89 -16.93 8.76 1.73
N VAL A 90 -18.15 8.21 1.59
CA VAL A 90 -19.36 8.78 2.17
C VAL A 90 -19.30 8.77 3.71
N LEU A 91 -18.78 7.70 4.32
CA LEU A 91 -18.59 7.64 5.77
C LEU A 91 -17.55 8.66 6.24
N LEU A 92 -16.44 8.80 5.52
CA LEU A 92 -15.42 9.79 5.84
C LEU A 92 -15.95 11.22 5.71
N LEU A 93 -16.74 11.50 4.66
CA LEU A 93 -17.45 12.76 4.50
C LEU A 93 -18.42 13.00 5.66
N GLY A 94 -19.19 11.99 6.06
CA GLY A 94 -20.10 12.06 7.22
C GLY A 94 -19.36 12.37 8.52
N ALA A 95 -18.14 11.88 8.68
CA ALA A 95 -17.33 12.14 9.87
C ALA A 95 -16.98 13.63 10.04
N THR A 96 -16.95 14.43 8.97
CA THR A 96 -16.67 15.88 9.04
C THR A 96 -17.77 16.66 9.74
N TYR A 97 -19.01 16.16 9.72
CA TYR A 97 -20.18 16.78 10.34
C TYR A 97 -20.57 16.15 11.67
N ALA A 98 -19.84 15.12 12.10
CA ALA A 98 -20.14 14.34 13.29
C ALA A 98 -19.38 14.86 14.53
N ASN A 99 -19.94 14.61 15.72
CA ASN A 99 -19.19 14.79 16.96
C ASN A 99 -18.02 13.80 17.02
N ARG A 100 -17.05 14.03 17.91
CA ARG A 100 -15.81 13.26 18.02
C ARG A 100 -16.04 11.75 18.12
N GLN A 101 -17.02 11.29 18.91
CA GLN A 101 -17.27 9.86 19.10
C GLN A 101 -17.86 9.21 17.86
N LEU A 102 -18.85 9.87 17.25
CA LEU A 102 -19.46 9.40 16.01
C LEU A 102 -18.45 9.47 14.84
N ALA A 103 -17.66 10.55 14.76
CA ALA A 103 -16.60 10.66 13.75
C ALA A 103 -15.61 9.51 13.82
N TYR A 104 -15.18 9.14 15.05
CA TYR A 104 -14.29 8.00 15.23
C TYR A 104 -14.90 6.67 14.76
N ALA A 105 -16.17 6.42 15.12
CA ALA A 105 -16.87 5.20 14.67
C ALA A 105 -17.07 5.17 13.15
N LEU A 106 -17.38 6.31 12.53
CA LEU A 106 -17.52 6.43 11.07
C LEU A 106 -16.18 6.17 10.37
N ILE A 107 -15.06 6.72 10.87
CA ILE A 107 -13.74 6.50 10.29
C ILE A 107 -13.28 5.04 10.48
N LEU A 108 -13.55 4.41 11.63
CA LEU A 108 -13.29 2.97 11.80
C LEU A 108 -14.05 2.12 10.79
N SER A 109 -15.32 2.45 10.53
CA SER A 109 -16.14 1.75 9.54
C SER A 109 -15.66 2.04 8.12
N GLU A 110 -15.28 3.28 7.86
CA GLU A 110 -14.66 3.71 6.60
C GLU A 110 -13.42 2.89 6.29
N THR A 111 -12.46 2.79 7.23
CA THR A 111 -11.21 2.05 7.00
C THR A 111 -11.45 0.56 6.73
N LEU A 112 -12.44 -0.06 7.37
CA LEU A 112 -12.83 -1.45 7.07
C LEU A 112 -13.36 -1.59 5.64
N LEU A 113 -14.29 -0.71 5.24
CA LEU A 113 -14.85 -0.73 3.89
C LEU A 113 -13.79 -0.41 2.84
N LEU A 114 -12.92 0.55 3.10
CA LEU A 114 -11.79 0.90 2.25
C LEU A 114 -10.91 -0.33 2.01
N GLY A 115 -10.57 -1.08 3.07
CA GLY A 115 -9.79 -2.30 2.95
C GLY A 115 -10.48 -3.35 2.06
N ILE A 116 -11.76 -3.65 2.30
CA ILE A 116 -12.53 -4.61 1.49
C ILE A 116 -12.60 -4.16 0.03
N GLY A 117 -12.92 -2.89 -0.20
CA GLY A 117 -13.00 -2.29 -1.53
C GLY A 117 -11.67 -2.31 -2.25
N PHE A 118 -10.56 -2.03 -1.55
CA PHE A 118 -9.20 -2.14 -2.06
C PHE A 118 -8.91 -3.57 -2.55
N GLY A 119 -9.17 -4.59 -1.72
CA GLY A 119 -8.91 -5.97 -2.07
C GLY A 119 -9.69 -6.42 -3.32
N TRP A 120 -10.98 -6.10 -3.40
CA TRP A 120 -11.83 -6.45 -4.55
C TRP A 120 -11.46 -5.67 -5.81
N THR A 121 -11.25 -4.36 -5.69
CA THR A 121 -10.91 -3.52 -6.84
C THR A 121 -9.54 -3.90 -7.38
N LEU A 122 -8.53 -4.10 -6.52
CA LEU A 122 -7.17 -4.47 -6.93
C LEU A 122 -7.15 -5.82 -7.67
N ALA A 123 -7.89 -6.82 -7.18
CA ALA A 123 -8.03 -8.11 -7.86
C ALA A 123 -8.62 -7.92 -9.27
N ALA A 124 -9.71 -7.14 -9.39
CA ALA A 124 -10.39 -6.92 -10.65
C ALA A 124 -9.56 -6.11 -11.66
N ILE A 125 -8.92 -5.01 -11.24
CA ILE A 125 -8.11 -4.18 -12.17
C ILE A 125 -6.85 -4.90 -12.65
N ASN A 126 -6.24 -5.75 -11.83
CA ASN A 126 -5.12 -6.61 -12.24
C ASN A 126 -5.58 -7.64 -13.29
N HIS A 127 -6.72 -8.31 -13.04
CA HIS A 127 -7.31 -9.26 -13.97
C HIS A 127 -7.62 -8.61 -15.33
N TYR A 128 -8.34 -7.49 -15.34
CA TYR A 128 -8.67 -6.78 -16.59
C TYR A 128 -7.45 -6.19 -17.28
N SER A 129 -6.45 -5.72 -16.52
CA SER A 129 -5.20 -5.26 -17.10
C SER A 129 -4.50 -6.38 -17.87
N ALA A 130 -4.40 -7.58 -17.30
CA ALA A 130 -3.87 -8.76 -18.00
C ALA A 130 -4.73 -9.17 -19.20
N HIS A 131 -6.07 -9.19 -19.03
CA HIS A 131 -7.01 -9.60 -20.06
C HIS A 131 -6.97 -8.69 -21.31
N PHE A 132 -7.02 -7.36 -21.14
CA PHE A 132 -6.98 -6.42 -22.26
C PHE A 132 -5.62 -6.30 -22.94
N PHE A 133 -4.54 -6.68 -22.26
CA PHE A 133 -3.18 -6.63 -22.77
C PHE A 133 -2.51 -8.01 -22.77
N SER A 134 -3.20 -9.05 -23.22
CA SER A 134 -2.74 -10.45 -23.18
C SER A 134 -1.32 -10.69 -23.74
N LYS A 135 -0.92 -9.93 -24.78
CA LYS A 135 0.44 -9.99 -25.36
C LYS A 135 1.51 -9.25 -24.56
N SER A 136 1.12 -8.38 -23.63
CA SER A 136 1.97 -7.53 -22.80
C SER A 136 1.42 -7.37 -21.37
N ALA A 137 0.82 -8.43 -20.83
CA ALA A 137 0.16 -8.42 -19.52
C ALA A 137 1.08 -7.92 -18.40
N SER A 138 2.32 -8.40 -18.36
CA SER A 138 3.30 -7.95 -17.37
C SER A 138 3.57 -6.44 -17.43
N ALA A 139 3.76 -5.88 -18.64
CA ALA A 139 3.98 -4.45 -18.81
C ALA A 139 2.75 -3.63 -18.40
N SER A 140 1.55 -4.11 -18.72
CA SER A 140 0.29 -3.45 -18.34
C SER A 140 0.09 -3.43 -16.83
N ILE A 141 0.34 -4.54 -16.14
CA ILE A 141 0.28 -4.63 -14.68
C ILE A 141 1.34 -3.72 -14.04
N THR A 142 2.56 -3.67 -14.62
CA THR A 142 3.61 -2.76 -14.14
C THR A 142 3.18 -1.30 -14.26
N LEU A 143 2.59 -0.91 -15.40
CA LEU A 143 2.06 0.43 -15.60
C LEU A 143 0.91 0.74 -14.63
N LEU A 144 0.00 -0.20 -14.40
CA LEU A 144 -1.07 -0.06 -13.42
C LEU A 144 -0.52 0.20 -12.01
N ASN A 145 0.48 -0.58 -11.58
CA ASN A 145 1.13 -0.37 -10.29
C ASN A 145 1.88 0.97 -10.22
N ALA A 146 2.44 1.44 -11.33
CA ALA A 146 3.05 2.77 -11.40
C ALA A 146 2.00 3.88 -11.26
N VAL A 147 0.80 3.71 -11.83
CA VAL A 147 -0.32 4.66 -11.66
C VAL A 147 -0.82 4.66 -10.22
N ILE A 148 -0.99 3.48 -9.59
CA ILE A 148 -1.36 3.37 -8.17
C ILE A 148 -0.31 4.08 -7.31
N GLY A 149 0.97 3.73 -7.45
CA GLY A 149 2.05 4.33 -6.66
C GLY A 149 2.22 5.84 -6.92
N GLY A 150 2.04 6.28 -8.16
CA GLY A 150 2.04 7.71 -8.52
C GLY A 150 0.91 8.47 -7.85
N ALA A 151 -0.30 7.91 -7.80
CA ALA A 151 -1.44 8.48 -7.12
C ALA A 151 -1.23 8.53 -5.60
N THR A 152 -0.68 7.46 -5.02
CA THR A 152 -0.31 7.40 -3.59
C THR A 152 0.70 8.50 -3.23
N ALA A 153 1.66 8.78 -4.10
CA ALA A 153 2.63 9.85 -3.89
C ALA A 153 2.04 11.25 -4.11
N LEU A 154 1.18 11.41 -5.13
CA LEU A 154 0.61 12.69 -5.53
C LEU A 154 -0.42 13.20 -4.52
N SER A 155 -1.23 12.32 -3.92
CA SER A 155 -2.34 12.71 -3.05
C SER A 155 -1.92 13.53 -1.83
N PRO A 156 -0.89 13.15 -1.03
CA PRO A 156 -0.43 13.99 0.07
C PRO A 156 0.12 15.33 -0.41
N TYR A 157 0.82 15.36 -1.56
CA TYR A 157 1.30 16.60 -2.16
C TYR A 157 0.15 17.54 -2.54
N LEU A 158 -0.90 17.02 -3.19
CA LEU A 158 -2.09 17.83 -3.53
C LEU A 158 -2.75 18.38 -2.27
N LEU A 159 -2.83 17.62 -1.19
CA LEU A 159 -3.34 18.10 0.08
C LEU A 159 -2.52 19.29 0.63
N THR A 160 -1.21 19.36 0.37
CA THR A 160 -0.41 20.56 0.76
C THR A 160 -0.76 21.81 -0.03
N GLN A 161 -1.17 21.66 -1.30
CA GLN A 161 -1.47 22.80 -2.19
C GLN A 161 -2.89 23.34 -1.99
N PHE A 162 -3.84 22.45 -1.67
CA PHE A 162 -5.28 22.77 -1.64
C PHE A 162 -5.87 22.68 -0.23
N ARG A 163 -5.05 22.74 0.80
CA ARG A 163 -5.46 22.50 2.19
C ARG A 163 -6.58 23.42 2.68
N THR A 164 -6.62 24.67 2.23
CA THR A 164 -7.68 25.62 2.61
C THR A 164 -9.02 25.38 1.92
N ALA A 165 -9.01 24.72 0.75
CA ALA A 165 -10.20 24.41 -0.05
C ALA A 165 -10.56 22.92 -0.02
N ILE A 166 -9.65 22.06 0.41
CA ILE A 166 -9.76 20.59 0.37
C ILE A 166 -9.57 20.03 1.78
N ASP A 167 -10.50 20.37 2.65
CA ASP A 167 -10.64 19.76 3.98
C ASP A 167 -11.08 18.31 3.86
N LEU A 168 -11.23 17.64 5.01
CA LEU A 168 -11.85 16.32 5.12
C LEU A 168 -13.17 16.18 4.33
N GLY A 169 -13.85 17.25 3.98
CA GLY A 169 -15.08 17.23 3.19
C GLY A 169 -14.87 17.16 1.68
N ALA A 170 -14.01 18.02 1.13
CA ALA A 170 -13.88 18.15 -0.33
C ALA A 170 -13.12 16.99 -0.97
N TRP A 171 -12.04 16.49 -0.32
CA TRP A 171 -11.23 15.41 -0.89
C TRP A 171 -11.99 14.08 -0.96
N PRO A 172 -12.63 13.58 0.11
CA PRO A 172 -13.50 12.41 0.03
C PRO A 172 -14.64 12.57 -0.98
N LEU A 173 -15.20 13.75 -1.12
CA LEU A 173 -16.24 14.02 -2.12
C LEU A 173 -15.72 13.84 -3.56
N LEU A 174 -14.51 14.34 -3.85
CA LEU A 174 -13.88 14.16 -5.16
C LEU A 174 -13.57 12.69 -5.44
N LEU A 175 -13.06 11.95 -4.47
CA LEU A 175 -12.81 10.52 -4.60
C LEU A 175 -14.13 9.74 -4.78
N ALA A 176 -15.16 10.07 -3.99
CA ALA A 176 -16.48 9.47 -4.14
C ALA A 176 -17.06 9.69 -5.55
N ALA A 177 -16.97 10.91 -6.08
CA ALA A 177 -17.38 11.21 -7.45
C ALA A 177 -16.58 10.41 -8.49
N GLY A 178 -15.26 10.25 -8.27
CA GLY A 178 -14.39 9.42 -9.09
C GLY A 178 -14.81 7.95 -9.10
N PHE A 179 -15.05 7.35 -7.94
CA PHE A 179 -15.53 5.97 -7.81
C PHE A 179 -16.91 5.78 -8.45
N ALA A 180 -17.84 6.72 -8.24
CA ALA A 180 -19.14 6.70 -8.90
C ALA A 180 -19.01 6.76 -10.43
N ALA A 181 -18.16 7.64 -10.96
CA ALA A 181 -17.90 7.75 -12.39
C ALA A 181 -17.28 6.46 -12.97
N ALA A 182 -16.35 5.83 -12.25
CA ALA A 182 -15.73 4.58 -12.67
C ALA A 182 -16.72 3.39 -12.69
N MET A 183 -17.83 3.46 -11.95
CA MET A 183 -18.88 2.43 -11.94
C MET A 183 -19.83 2.51 -13.14
N LEU A 184 -19.93 3.64 -13.83
CA LEU A 184 -20.93 3.87 -14.88
C LEU A 184 -20.80 2.87 -16.06
N PRO A 185 -19.61 2.59 -16.60
CA PRO A 185 -19.46 1.60 -17.65
C PRO A 185 -19.50 0.17 -17.13
N ARG A 186 -20.17 -0.70 -17.90
CA ARG A 186 -20.21 -2.12 -17.60
C ARG A 186 -19.06 -2.85 -18.27
N LEU A 187 -18.05 -3.24 -17.47
CA LEU A 187 -16.99 -4.12 -17.92
C LEU A 187 -17.54 -5.52 -18.29
N PRO A 188 -16.92 -6.22 -19.27
CA PRO A 188 -17.35 -7.56 -19.65
C PRO A 188 -17.18 -8.55 -18.50
N GLU A 189 -18.11 -9.48 -18.38
CA GLU A 189 -17.94 -10.61 -17.46
C GLU A 189 -16.90 -11.58 -18.03
N THR A 190 -15.94 -11.96 -17.20
CA THR A 190 -14.91 -12.96 -17.48
C THR A 190 -14.87 -13.92 -16.32
N ASN A 191 -14.92 -15.21 -16.61
CA ASN A 191 -14.83 -16.28 -15.62
C ASN A 191 -13.53 -17.04 -15.87
N ASP A 192 -12.54 -16.88 -14.98
CA ASP A 192 -11.38 -17.74 -14.94
C ASP A 192 -11.52 -18.68 -13.75
N ASP A 193 -11.40 -19.96 -14.01
CA ASP A 193 -11.52 -21.03 -13.02
C ASP A 193 -10.15 -21.29 -12.38
N ASP A 194 -9.72 -20.42 -11.50
CA ASP A 194 -8.50 -20.64 -10.71
C ASP A 194 -8.86 -21.35 -9.40
N GLY A 195 -8.52 -22.64 -9.35
CA GLY A 195 -8.73 -23.50 -8.21
C GLY A 195 -8.09 -22.95 -6.92
N ALA A 196 -8.91 -22.80 -5.87
CA ALA A 196 -8.46 -22.30 -4.57
C ALA A 196 -7.81 -23.43 -3.76
N ALA A 197 -6.50 -23.40 -3.56
CA ALA A 197 -5.85 -24.10 -2.46
C ALA A 197 -5.41 -23.10 -1.39
N PHE A 198 -5.67 -23.43 -0.13
CA PHE A 198 -5.52 -22.50 1.01
C PHE A 198 -4.07 -22.38 1.52
N TRP A 199 -3.15 -23.30 1.16
CA TRP A 199 -1.79 -23.33 1.70
C TRP A 199 -0.77 -23.93 0.73
N VAL A 200 0.40 -23.28 0.62
CA VAL A 200 1.52 -23.75 -0.20
C VAL A 200 2.68 -24.17 0.69
N ARG A 201 3.01 -25.47 0.67
CA ARG A 201 4.08 -26.04 1.51
C ARG A 201 5.44 -25.42 1.14
N GLY A 202 6.16 -24.85 2.13
CA GLY A 202 7.45 -24.19 1.93
C GLY A 202 7.39 -22.69 1.57
N LEU A 203 6.19 -22.09 1.53
CA LEU A 203 6.01 -20.65 1.30
C LEU A 203 6.28 -19.80 2.55
N LEU A 204 6.20 -20.39 3.75
CA LEU A 204 6.32 -19.68 5.03
C LEU A 204 7.51 -18.70 5.11
N PRO A 205 8.75 -19.04 4.67
CA PRO A 205 9.86 -18.08 4.73
C PRO A 205 9.62 -16.81 3.91
N PHE A 206 8.96 -16.92 2.75
CA PHE A 206 8.65 -15.77 1.89
C PHE A 206 7.55 -14.89 2.51
N VAL A 207 6.51 -15.52 3.05
CA VAL A 207 5.43 -14.84 3.76
C VAL A 207 5.95 -14.10 4.99
N SER A 208 6.79 -14.78 5.82
CA SER A 208 7.36 -14.17 7.03
C SER A 208 8.25 -12.96 6.73
N ILE A 209 9.09 -13.04 5.71
CA ILE A 209 10.00 -11.94 5.35
C ILE A 209 9.24 -10.75 4.76
N VAL A 210 8.19 -11.00 3.97
CA VAL A 210 7.33 -9.93 3.45
C VAL A 210 6.54 -9.27 4.58
N LEU A 211 6.03 -10.05 5.54
CA LEU A 211 5.35 -9.51 6.71
C LEU A 211 6.28 -8.60 7.52
N ILE A 212 7.52 -9.02 7.80
CA ILE A 212 8.50 -8.20 8.53
C ILE A 212 8.85 -6.93 7.74
N TYR A 213 9.06 -7.05 6.42
CA TYR A 213 9.29 -5.90 5.56
C TYR A 213 8.11 -4.91 5.64
N ALA A 214 6.90 -5.42 5.55
CA ALA A 214 5.70 -4.59 5.56
C ALA A 214 5.45 -3.91 6.93
N VAL A 215 5.89 -4.51 8.05
CA VAL A 215 5.93 -3.81 9.35
C VAL A 215 6.79 -2.55 9.26
N CYS A 216 7.93 -2.62 8.58
CA CYS A 216 8.80 -1.45 8.39
C CYS A 216 8.15 -0.42 7.45
N GLU A 217 7.60 -0.87 6.32
CA GLU A 217 6.92 -0.01 5.34
C GLU A 217 5.75 0.74 5.98
N GLY A 218 4.87 0.03 6.72
CA GLY A 218 3.75 0.61 7.45
C GLY A 218 4.21 1.60 8.53
N GLY A 219 5.32 1.31 9.21
CA GLY A 219 5.91 2.24 10.18
C GLY A 219 6.32 3.57 9.55
N PHE A 220 7.02 3.54 8.41
CA PHE A 220 7.40 4.77 7.70
C PHE A 220 6.19 5.49 7.12
N SER A 221 5.33 4.79 6.39
CA SER A 221 4.22 5.41 5.64
C SER A 221 3.15 6.01 6.55
N SER A 222 2.73 5.29 7.60
CA SER A 222 1.61 5.71 8.44
C SER A 222 1.98 6.79 9.46
N TRP A 223 3.27 6.89 9.83
CA TRP A 223 3.70 7.79 10.90
C TRP A 223 4.54 8.98 10.43
N SER A 224 4.91 9.05 9.15
CA SER A 224 5.73 10.16 8.62
C SER A 224 5.08 11.53 8.83
N SER A 225 3.77 11.66 8.55
CA SER A 225 3.07 12.94 8.70
C SER A 225 2.94 13.33 10.16
N VAL A 226 2.55 12.42 11.05
CA VAL A 226 2.41 12.65 12.49
C VAL A 226 3.77 12.95 13.12
N TYR A 227 4.81 12.20 12.74
CA TYR A 227 6.17 12.39 13.27
C TYR A 227 6.72 13.79 12.99
N LEU A 228 6.64 14.27 11.74
CA LEU A 228 7.14 15.60 11.41
C LEU A 228 6.27 16.72 12.00
N SER A 229 4.95 16.56 11.97
CA SER A 229 4.05 17.63 12.42
C SER A 229 3.95 17.71 13.93
N THR A 230 3.84 16.59 14.63
CA THR A 230 3.58 16.54 16.08
C THR A 230 4.85 16.41 16.90
N ASP A 231 5.72 15.43 16.60
CA ASP A 231 6.91 15.18 17.42
C ASP A 231 8.06 16.12 17.08
N LYS A 232 8.27 16.42 15.81
CA LYS A 232 9.33 17.35 15.36
C LYS A 232 8.85 18.80 15.24
N HIS A 233 7.58 19.08 15.43
CA HIS A 233 6.95 20.41 15.39
C HIS A 233 7.24 21.22 14.11
N LEU A 234 7.36 20.52 12.96
CA LEU A 234 7.69 21.10 11.66
C LEU A 234 6.45 21.48 10.83
N GLY A 235 5.26 21.25 11.39
CA GLY A 235 3.97 21.56 10.78
C GLY A 235 3.52 20.53 9.74
N ASP A 236 2.24 20.59 9.40
CA ASP A 236 1.56 19.59 8.57
C ASP A 236 2.13 19.48 7.16
N ARG A 237 2.51 20.62 6.56
CA ARG A 237 3.08 20.66 5.22
C ARG A 237 4.34 19.80 5.13
N ALA A 238 5.22 19.88 6.12
CA ALA A 238 6.42 19.06 6.16
C ALA A 238 6.08 17.58 6.29
N GLY A 239 5.10 17.22 7.12
CA GLY A 239 4.62 15.86 7.28
C GLY A 239 4.05 15.26 5.99
N LEU A 240 3.20 16.02 5.29
CA LEU A 240 2.64 15.60 3.98
C LEU A 240 3.73 15.46 2.91
N LEU A 241 4.71 16.37 2.89
CA LEU A 241 5.84 16.28 1.94
C LEU A 241 6.76 15.10 2.25
N ALA A 242 6.92 14.71 3.53
CA ALA A 242 7.67 13.52 3.90
C ALA A 242 6.96 12.24 3.41
N LEU A 243 5.65 12.15 3.58
CA LEU A 243 4.84 11.06 3.06
C LEU A 243 4.87 10.99 1.52
N THR A 244 4.76 12.15 0.85
CA THR A 244 4.95 12.28 -0.60
C THR A 244 6.33 11.77 -1.02
N GLY A 245 7.39 12.23 -0.35
CA GLY A 245 8.77 11.83 -0.63
C GLY A 245 8.98 10.33 -0.51
N PHE A 246 8.42 9.71 0.54
CA PHE A 246 8.47 8.27 0.74
C PHE A 246 7.84 7.50 -0.43
N TRP A 247 6.59 7.78 -0.79
CA TRP A 247 5.89 7.07 -1.86
C TRP A 247 6.42 7.40 -3.26
N ALA A 248 6.82 8.66 -3.51
CA ALA A 248 7.37 9.09 -4.78
C ALA A 248 8.71 8.40 -5.07
N SER A 249 9.62 8.39 -4.10
CA SER A 249 10.91 7.71 -4.25
C SER A 249 10.72 6.19 -4.37
N MET A 250 9.86 5.59 -3.57
CA MET A 250 9.53 4.17 -3.69
C MET A 250 9.05 3.82 -5.10
N THR A 251 8.11 4.58 -5.65
CA THR A 251 7.56 4.37 -7.00
C THR A 251 8.63 4.59 -8.06
N LEU A 252 9.40 5.68 -7.95
CA LEU A 252 10.48 6.00 -8.89
C LEU A 252 11.54 4.89 -8.93
N PHE A 253 12.02 4.46 -7.76
CA PHE A 253 13.05 3.41 -7.70
C PHE A 253 12.53 2.04 -8.14
N ARG A 254 11.25 1.71 -7.93
CA ARG A 254 10.62 0.52 -8.54
C ARG A 254 10.69 0.56 -10.06
N ILE A 255 10.36 1.71 -10.67
CA ILE A 255 10.40 1.88 -12.13
C ILE A 255 11.85 1.83 -12.66
N LEU A 256 12.79 2.48 -11.99
CA LEU A 256 14.19 2.55 -12.42
C LEU A 256 14.93 1.21 -12.26
N LEU A 257 14.65 0.46 -11.20
CA LEU A 257 15.39 -0.76 -10.88
C LEU A 257 14.76 -2.02 -11.49
N ALA A 258 13.46 -2.01 -11.81
CA ALA A 258 12.78 -3.15 -12.41
C ALA A 258 13.41 -3.64 -13.74
N PRO A 259 13.81 -2.76 -14.69
CA PRO A 259 14.38 -3.18 -15.97
C PRO A 259 15.90 -3.49 -15.90
N LEU A 260 16.57 -3.27 -14.74
CA LEU A 260 18.01 -3.46 -14.64
C LEU A 260 18.40 -4.92 -14.90
N PRO A 261 19.35 -5.19 -15.82
CA PRO A 261 19.83 -6.53 -16.08
C PRO A 261 20.49 -7.12 -14.82
N GLN A 262 20.16 -8.36 -14.49
CA GLN A 262 20.73 -9.06 -13.31
C GLN A 262 22.26 -9.21 -13.37
N ARG A 263 22.87 -9.13 -14.56
CA ARG A 263 24.32 -9.10 -14.75
C ARG A 263 25.00 -7.86 -14.14
N TRP A 264 24.30 -6.76 -13.98
CA TRP A 264 24.84 -5.53 -13.42
C TRP A 264 24.73 -5.49 -11.90
N VAL A 265 23.56 -5.89 -11.38
CA VAL A 265 23.34 -5.95 -9.94
C VAL A 265 22.54 -7.20 -9.58
N SER A 266 23.10 -8.05 -8.72
CA SER A 266 22.43 -9.27 -8.32
C SER A 266 21.20 -8.98 -7.45
N ARG A 267 20.14 -9.77 -7.61
CA ARG A 267 18.94 -9.67 -6.75
C ARG A 267 19.30 -9.81 -5.26
N ARG A 268 20.29 -10.62 -4.97
CA ARG A 268 20.81 -10.81 -3.60
C ARG A 268 21.38 -9.49 -3.07
N THR A 269 22.28 -8.85 -3.80
CA THR A 269 22.88 -7.57 -3.42
C THR A 269 21.80 -6.51 -3.17
N LEU A 270 20.81 -6.41 -4.06
CA LEU A 270 19.71 -5.44 -3.91
C LEU A 270 18.88 -5.69 -2.65
N LEU A 271 18.56 -6.95 -2.31
CA LEU A 271 17.85 -7.27 -1.07
C LEU A 271 18.67 -6.91 0.18
N PHE A 272 19.99 -7.15 0.16
CA PHE A 272 20.87 -6.77 1.27
C PHE A 272 20.99 -5.26 1.42
N VAL A 273 21.16 -4.51 0.32
CA VAL A 273 21.20 -3.05 0.31
C VAL A 273 19.87 -2.46 0.80
N SER A 274 18.74 -3.01 0.35
CA SER A 274 17.41 -2.61 0.82
C SER A 274 17.26 -2.84 2.33
N SER A 275 17.60 -4.03 2.83
CA SER A 275 17.51 -4.35 4.26
C SER A 275 18.38 -3.43 5.12
N ALA A 276 19.63 -3.21 4.70
CA ALA A 276 20.55 -2.31 5.39
C ALA A 276 20.08 -0.84 5.31
N GLY A 277 19.55 -0.43 4.16
CA GLY A 277 18.97 0.90 3.94
C GLY A 277 17.76 1.18 4.83
N ILE A 278 16.85 0.21 4.98
CA ILE A 278 15.70 0.30 5.89
C ILE A 278 16.18 0.49 7.33
N ALA A 279 17.10 -0.35 7.80
CA ALA A 279 17.66 -0.23 9.15
C ALA A 279 18.37 1.11 9.37
N PHE A 280 19.18 1.54 8.39
CA PHE A 280 19.87 2.83 8.42
C PHE A 280 18.90 4.00 8.52
N CYS A 281 17.82 4.00 7.73
CA CYS A 281 16.82 5.07 7.78
C CYS A 281 16.13 5.13 9.15
N PHE A 282 15.75 3.99 9.73
CA PHE A 282 15.19 3.97 11.07
C PHE A 282 16.15 4.51 12.13
N ALA A 283 17.43 4.15 12.06
CA ALA A 283 18.45 4.61 13.01
C ALA A 283 18.76 6.11 12.84
N MET A 284 18.68 6.63 11.62
CA MET A 284 19.06 7.99 11.27
C MET A 284 17.96 9.01 11.61
N LEU A 285 16.67 8.65 11.42
CA LEU A 285 15.54 9.57 11.58
C LEU A 285 15.54 10.33 12.92
N PRO A 286 15.76 9.68 14.08
CA PRO A 286 15.78 10.38 15.37
C PRO A 286 16.90 11.41 15.52
N LEU A 287 18.00 11.21 14.81
CA LEU A 287 19.21 12.06 14.87
C LEU A 287 19.08 13.32 14.00
N LEU A 288 18.07 13.37 13.13
CA LEU A 288 17.88 14.48 12.19
C LEU A 288 16.96 15.55 12.75
N SER A 289 17.24 16.77 12.35
CA SER A 289 16.44 17.96 12.61
C SER A 289 16.26 18.76 11.31
N GLY A 290 15.20 19.55 11.24
CA GLY A 290 14.89 20.36 10.07
C GLY A 290 14.03 19.63 9.03
N ALA A 291 13.12 20.39 8.40
CA ALA A 291 12.09 19.83 7.52
C ALA A 291 12.68 19.11 6.30
N TRP A 292 13.60 19.74 5.58
CA TRP A 292 14.14 19.17 4.34
C TRP A 292 15.02 17.95 4.55
N THR A 293 15.77 17.88 5.67
CA THR A 293 16.58 16.72 6.01
C THR A 293 15.70 15.52 6.35
N LEU A 294 14.62 15.72 7.09
CA LEU A 294 13.66 14.66 7.42
C LEU A 294 12.86 14.23 6.19
N ILE A 295 12.40 15.18 5.35
CA ILE A 295 11.73 14.84 4.07
C ILE A 295 12.67 13.99 3.20
N GLY A 296 13.94 14.36 3.10
CA GLY A 296 14.96 13.59 2.37
C GLY A 296 15.20 12.21 2.97
N ALA A 297 15.18 12.09 4.31
CA ALA A 297 15.33 10.80 5.00
C ALA A 297 14.14 9.87 4.74
N PHE A 298 12.90 10.37 4.73
CA PHE A 298 11.73 9.58 4.35
C PHE A 298 11.73 9.20 2.87
N ALA A 299 12.21 10.09 1.99
CA ALA A 299 12.43 9.74 0.59
C ALA A 299 13.48 8.62 0.44
N LEU A 300 14.58 8.67 1.19
CA LEU A 300 15.59 7.60 1.22
C LEU A 300 14.99 6.29 1.75
N ALA A 301 14.14 6.35 2.79
CA ALA A 301 13.43 5.17 3.30
C ALA A 301 12.52 4.56 2.24
N GLY A 302 11.79 5.38 1.47
CA GLY A 302 10.98 4.91 0.34
C GLY A 302 11.83 4.23 -0.74
N ALA A 303 12.97 4.82 -1.10
CA ALA A 303 13.92 4.22 -2.04
C ALA A 303 14.46 2.87 -1.52
N ALA A 304 14.80 2.77 -0.23
CA ALA A 304 15.23 1.53 0.40
C ALA A 304 14.13 0.46 0.39
N CYS A 305 12.88 0.83 0.61
CA CYS A 305 11.72 -0.09 0.57
C CYS A 305 11.34 -0.54 -0.85
N SER A 306 11.72 0.20 -1.89
CA SER A 306 11.18 0.06 -3.25
C SER A 306 11.26 -1.34 -3.86
N ILE A 307 12.36 -2.05 -3.65
CA ILE A 307 12.67 -3.30 -4.36
C ILE A 307 12.39 -4.56 -3.54
N TYR A 308 12.27 -4.44 -2.22
CA TYR A 308 12.22 -5.61 -1.34
C TYR A 308 11.02 -6.52 -1.65
N TYR A 309 9.81 -5.97 -1.56
CA TYR A 309 8.59 -6.71 -1.84
C TYR A 309 8.51 -7.27 -3.26
N PRO A 310 8.74 -6.48 -4.34
CA PRO A 310 8.67 -7.01 -5.70
C PRO A 310 9.67 -8.15 -5.95
N PHE A 311 10.85 -8.09 -5.35
CA PHE A 311 11.84 -9.15 -5.53
C PHE A 311 11.48 -10.42 -4.76
N VAL A 312 11.03 -10.31 -3.50
CA VAL A 312 10.58 -11.48 -2.75
C VAL A 312 9.36 -12.12 -3.41
N MET A 313 8.43 -11.32 -3.92
CA MET A 313 7.30 -11.79 -4.73
C MET A 313 7.79 -12.57 -5.96
N SER A 314 8.68 -11.97 -6.76
CA SER A 314 9.23 -12.62 -7.95
C SER A 314 9.95 -13.94 -7.64
N LEU A 315 10.73 -13.98 -6.55
CA LEU A 315 11.41 -15.20 -6.09
C LEU A 315 10.43 -16.29 -5.64
N SER A 316 9.35 -15.89 -4.95
CA SER A 316 8.31 -16.82 -4.52
C SER A 316 7.55 -17.42 -5.70
N LEU A 317 7.16 -16.60 -6.68
CA LEU A 317 6.47 -17.06 -7.90
C LEU A 317 7.36 -18.00 -8.73
N ALA A 318 8.65 -17.70 -8.88
CA ALA A 318 9.61 -18.57 -9.56
C ALA A 318 9.81 -19.89 -8.83
N ARG A 319 9.70 -19.92 -7.50
CA ARG A 319 9.84 -21.12 -6.69
C ARG A 319 8.64 -22.06 -6.78
N PHE A 320 7.44 -21.52 -7.00
CA PHE A 320 6.17 -22.23 -7.02
C PHE A 320 5.39 -22.01 -8.34
N PRO A 321 5.94 -22.42 -9.50
CA PRO A 321 5.39 -22.08 -10.82
C PRO A 321 3.98 -22.66 -11.08
N ARG A 322 3.60 -23.73 -10.36
CA ARG A 322 2.27 -24.36 -10.50
C ARG A 322 1.19 -23.77 -9.58
N GLN A 323 1.55 -22.81 -8.71
CA GLN A 323 0.69 -22.28 -7.67
C GLN A 323 0.81 -20.74 -7.59
N GLN A 324 1.08 -20.10 -8.73
CA GLN A 324 1.43 -18.67 -8.77
C GLN A 324 0.34 -17.77 -8.19
N THR A 325 -0.92 -17.99 -8.53
CA THR A 325 -2.06 -17.21 -8.04
C THR A 325 -2.19 -17.27 -6.52
N GLN A 326 -2.06 -18.49 -5.94
CA GLN A 326 -2.14 -18.72 -4.50
C GLN A 326 -0.96 -18.07 -3.76
N VAL A 327 0.26 -18.23 -4.30
CA VAL A 327 1.48 -17.65 -3.76
C VAL A 327 1.36 -16.13 -3.76
N ALA A 328 0.92 -15.54 -4.87
CA ALA A 328 0.71 -14.09 -4.96
C ALA A 328 -0.29 -13.61 -3.90
N GLY A 329 -1.44 -14.27 -3.76
CA GLY A 329 -2.45 -13.92 -2.78
C GLY A 329 -1.94 -13.98 -1.34
N LEU A 330 -1.23 -15.05 -0.96
CA LEU A 330 -0.67 -15.20 0.40
C LEU A 330 0.45 -14.18 0.69
N VAL A 331 1.27 -13.85 -0.29
CA VAL A 331 2.34 -12.85 -0.15
C VAL A 331 1.76 -11.44 -0.05
N VAL A 332 0.70 -11.12 -0.82
CA VAL A 332 -0.05 -9.85 -0.69
C VAL A 332 -0.75 -9.76 0.68
N ALA A 333 -1.38 -10.83 1.13
CA ALA A 333 -2.00 -10.86 2.45
C ALA A 333 -0.97 -10.61 3.57
N ALA A 334 0.23 -11.18 3.46
CA ALA A 334 1.32 -10.93 4.42
C ALA A 334 1.78 -9.47 4.39
N LEU A 335 1.85 -8.85 3.19
CA LEU A 335 2.16 -7.43 3.05
C LEU A 335 1.13 -6.58 3.80
N MET A 336 -0.15 -6.78 3.53
CA MET A 336 -1.23 -6.02 4.17
C MET A 336 -1.25 -6.18 5.69
N VAL A 337 -1.11 -7.44 6.17
CA VAL A 337 -1.04 -7.71 7.61
C VAL A 337 0.18 -7.05 8.25
N GLY A 338 1.34 -7.11 7.60
CA GLY A 338 2.56 -6.48 8.10
C GLY A 338 2.44 -4.96 8.19
N GLU A 339 1.91 -4.29 7.15
CA GLU A 339 1.65 -2.84 7.16
C GLU A 339 0.72 -2.43 8.31
N GLY A 340 -0.39 -3.14 8.48
CA GLY A 340 -1.32 -2.87 9.57
C GLY A 340 -0.70 -3.08 10.94
N LEU A 341 0.08 -4.14 11.13
CA LEU A 341 0.80 -4.40 12.38
C LEU A 341 1.88 -3.35 12.67
N GLY A 342 2.61 -2.90 11.65
CA GLY A 342 3.60 -1.84 11.78
C GLY A 342 2.95 -0.51 12.16
N SER A 343 1.91 -0.13 11.45
CA SER A 343 1.15 1.09 11.71
C SER A 343 0.51 1.10 13.11
N TYR A 344 -0.16 0.01 13.49
CA TYR A 344 -0.78 -0.14 14.80
C TYR A 344 0.26 -0.25 15.93
N GLY A 345 1.32 -1.02 15.70
CA GLY A 345 2.35 -1.29 16.71
C GLY A 345 3.06 -0.02 17.17
N LEU A 346 3.44 0.87 16.25
CA LEU A 346 4.08 2.13 16.60
C LEU A 346 3.19 2.99 17.53
N GLY A 347 1.90 3.11 17.21
CA GLY A 347 1.00 3.89 18.07
C GLY A 347 0.73 3.27 19.44
N ARG A 348 0.82 1.94 19.55
CA ARG A 348 0.74 1.29 20.86
C ARG A 348 2.01 1.53 21.68
N LEU A 349 3.17 1.50 21.05
CA LEU A 349 4.46 1.76 21.69
C LEU A 349 4.62 3.23 22.12
N GLN A 350 3.96 4.18 21.47
CA GLN A 350 3.94 5.60 21.91
C GLN A 350 3.38 5.83 23.30
N ARG A 351 2.71 4.83 23.90
CA ARG A 351 2.28 4.91 25.32
C ARG A 351 3.44 4.85 26.30
N ILE A 352 4.57 4.28 25.88
CA ILE A 352 5.73 3.99 26.74
C ILE A 352 7.03 4.62 26.24
N ALA A 353 7.09 5.09 24.99
CA ALA A 353 8.27 5.68 24.38
C ALA A 353 7.89 6.76 23.36
N SER A 354 8.77 7.74 23.11
CA SER A 354 8.62 8.70 22.02
C SER A 354 8.84 8.03 20.65
N LEU A 355 8.32 8.63 19.56
CA LEU A 355 8.56 8.13 18.22
C LEU A 355 10.05 8.06 17.85
N ASP A 356 10.89 8.97 18.37
CA ASP A 356 12.34 8.91 18.19
C ASP A 356 12.92 7.60 18.73
N HIS A 357 12.56 7.20 19.95
CA HIS A 357 13.03 5.93 20.52
C HIS A 357 12.45 4.71 19.78
N ILE A 358 11.18 4.79 19.35
CA ILE A 358 10.54 3.70 18.62
C ILE A 358 11.19 3.53 17.25
N PHE A 359 11.47 4.61 16.51
CA PHE A 359 12.19 4.55 15.24
C PHE A 359 13.62 4.02 15.43
N ALA A 360 14.36 4.51 16.42
CA ALA A 360 15.68 3.97 16.75
C ALA A 360 15.65 2.45 17.00
N ALA A 361 14.71 1.98 17.83
CA ALA A 361 14.52 0.56 18.11
C ALA A 361 14.10 -0.23 16.87
N SER A 362 13.31 0.40 15.97
CA SER A 362 12.85 -0.23 14.72
C SER A 362 13.99 -0.53 13.74
N ALA A 363 15.19 0.07 13.91
CA ALA A 363 16.38 -0.32 13.16
C ALA A 363 16.75 -1.80 13.35
N LEU A 364 16.39 -2.41 14.48
CA LEU A 364 16.60 -3.83 14.75
C LEU A 364 15.85 -4.75 13.77
N TRP A 365 14.78 -4.28 13.10
CA TRP A 365 14.13 -5.03 12.03
C TRP A 365 15.06 -5.32 10.84
N GLY A 366 16.15 -4.57 10.69
CA GLY A 366 17.18 -4.87 9.71
C GLY A 366 17.79 -6.26 9.87
N VAL A 367 17.91 -6.78 11.10
CA VAL A 367 18.50 -8.12 11.36
C VAL A 367 17.65 -9.22 10.73
N PRO A 368 16.35 -9.39 11.04
CA PRO A 368 15.54 -10.41 10.41
C PRO A 368 15.36 -10.18 8.90
N LEU A 369 15.39 -8.95 8.40
CA LEU A 369 15.35 -8.66 6.96
C LEU A 369 16.62 -9.16 6.26
N LEU A 370 17.81 -8.92 6.83
CA LEU A 370 19.09 -9.42 6.31
C LEU A 370 19.16 -10.94 6.34
N LEU A 371 18.73 -11.57 7.45
CA LEU A 371 18.65 -13.01 7.58
C LEU A 371 17.69 -13.62 6.54
N GLY A 372 16.53 -13.00 6.36
CA GLY A 372 15.54 -13.42 5.36
C GLY A 372 16.06 -13.29 3.94
N ALA A 373 16.73 -12.18 3.61
CA ALA A 373 17.38 -11.99 2.31
C ALA A 373 18.43 -13.10 2.04
N TRP A 374 19.19 -13.45 3.05
CA TRP A 374 20.18 -14.53 2.96
C TRP A 374 19.52 -15.91 2.78
N LEU A 375 18.49 -16.24 3.57
CA LEU A 375 17.80 -17.54 3.48
C LEU A 375 17.08 -17.73 2.15
N THR A 376 16.39 -16.69 1.65
CA THR A 376 15.65 -16.77 0.38
C THR A 376 16.57 -16.90 -0.83
N THR A 377 17.72 -16.23 -0.82
CA THR A 377 18.67 -16.24 -1.94
C THR A 377 19.56 -17.49 -1.96
N ARG A 378 19.92 -18.08 -0.82
CA ARG A 378 20.69 -19.35 -0.78
C ARG A 378 19.93 -20.52 -1.39
N ARG A 379 18.63 -20.63 -1.14
CA ARG A 379 17.80 -21.74 -1.64
C ARG A 379 17.60 -21.71 -3.16
N VAL A 380 17.78 -20.57 -3.79
CA VAL A 380 17.71 -20.43 -5.26
C VAL A 380 19.02 -20.86 -5.90
N ALA A 381 20.17 -20.45 -5.36
CA ALA A 381 21.49 -20.79 -5.88
C ALA A 381 21.80 -22.31 -5.83
N SER A 382 21.27 -23.04 -4.84
CA SER A 382 21.47 -24.49 -4.73
C SER A 382 20.70 -25.34 -5.74
N LYS A 383 19.76 -24.75 -6.51
CA LYS A 383 19.01 -25.43 -7.58
C LYS A 383 19.53 -25.11 -8.98
N GLU A 384 20.19 -23.96 -9.17
CA GLU A 384 20.87 -23.65 -10.43
C GLU A 384 22.21 -24.41 -10.58
N ALA A 385 22.72 -24.96 -9.45
CA ALA A 385 23.96 -25.75 -9.41
C ALA A 385 23.72 -27.28 -9.48
N ARG A 386 22.48 -27.73 -9.66
CA ARG A 386 22.08 -29.14 -9.91
C ARG A 386 21.36 -29.26 -11.24
#